data_b72e712625810f6467eb97540453e0cf
#
_entry.id   b72e712625810f6467eb97540453e0cf
#
_cell.length_a   1.000
_cell.length_b   1.000
_cell.length_c   1.000
_cell.angle_alpha   90.00
_cell.angle_beta   90.00
_cell.angle_gamma   90.00
#
_symmetry.space_group_name_H-M   'P 1'
#
loop_
_entity.id
_entity.type
_entity.pdbx_description
1 polymer ?
#
loop_
_entity_poly.entity_id
_entity_poly.type
_entity_poly.pdbx_seq_one_letter_code
_entity_poly.pdbx_strand_id
1 'polypeptide(L)'
;KLYSLNTFKGSFGYLWKENIRKEHLLNVTDIIYVSPQNVSDLYQRQADTVPALQRVIDKQLIFGPTYTYTYTNTMRKRKKHTFYFKGGIDLAGTITGLAMGADVKAGKEEEILGVPFSQFVRLEADFRHYMRLGEETQLASRIIVGSGFAYGNSQQMPFIKQFFIGGTNSIRAFRARSIGPGSSKPVETNTFLPDQSGDLKLELNIEYRTTLFSIVKGAVFIDAGNIWMLNDPTPEKNFSSKFLNDMAVGTGVGLRFDLSFLVLRTDLGFPLRLPYGDDRWVIDKISFGDGGWRKDNLIFNLAIGYPF
;
A
#
# COMPACT_ATOMS: atom_id res chain seq x y z
N LYS A 1 -11.43 -10.68 20.97
CA LYS A 1 -11.47 -10.87 19.52
C LYS A 1 -12.64 -10.03 18.99
N LEU A 2 -12.38 -9.09 18.10
CA LEU A 2 -13.38 -8.11 17.66
C LEU A 2 -14.25 -8.64 16.54
N TYR A 3 -13.63 -9.34 15.58
CA TYR A 3 -14.25 -10.03 14.46
C TYR A 3 -13.30 -11.11 13.91
N SER A 4 -13.80 -11.95 13.04
CA SER A 4 -13.01 -12.89 12.22
C SER A 4 -13.34 -12.65 10.76
N LEU A 5 -12.37 -12.72 9.88
CA LEU A 5 -12.59 -12.73 8.43
C LEU A 5 -12.23 -14.12 7.88
N ASN A 6 -13.22 -14.77 7.28
CA ASN A 6 -12.98 -15.96 6.49
C ASN A 6 -12.81 -15.52 5.04
N THR A 7 -11.65 -15.83 4.47
CA THR A 7 -11.35 -15.49 3.08
C THR A 7 -11.09 -16.78 2.31
N PHE A 8 -11.87 -16.99 1.26
CA PHE A 8 -11.59 -18.00 0.24
C PHE A 8 -11.00 -17.31 -0.99
N LYS A 9 -9.87 -17.80 -1.46
CA LYS A 9 -9.24 -17.31 -2.69
C LYS A 9 -8.91 -18.49 -3.60
N GLY A 10 -9.33 -18.38 -4.88
CA GLY A 10 -8.98 -19.30 -5.94
C GLY A 10 -8.56 -18.52 -7.18
N SER A 11 -7.47 -18.94 -7.84
CA SER A 11 -7.03 -18.33 -9.09
C SER A 11 -6.58 -19.40 -10.09
N PHE A 12 -6.88 -19.16 -11.37
CA PHE A 12 -6.41 -19.97 -12.47
C PHE A 12 -5.82 -19.07 -13.55
N GLY A 13 -4.61 -19.39 -13.98
CA GLY A 13 -3.93 -18.52 -14.94
C GLY A 13 -2.68 -19.12 -15.55
N TYR A 14 -1.97 -18.27 -16.28
CA TYR A 14 -0.77 -18.61 -17.01
C TYR A 14 0.38 -17.72 -16.58
N LEU A 15 1.53 -18.33 -16.30
CA LEU A 15 2.79 -17.67 -16.07
C LEU A 15 3.75 -18.02 -17.22
N TRP A 16 4.28 -17.00 -17.89
CA TRP A 16 5.28 -17.24 -18.93
C TRP A 16 6.37 -16.18 -18.91
N LYS A 17 7.52 -16.51 -19.49
CA LYS A 17 8.66 -15.61 -19.65
C LYS A 17 9.00 -15.48 -21.13
N GLU A 18 9.03 -14.25 -21.64
CA GLU A 18 9.59 -13.99 -22.97
C GLU A 18 11.12 -14.22 -22.97
N ASN A 19 11.75 -13.87 -21.88
CA ASN A 19 13.18 -14.04 -21.63
C ASN A 19 13.46 -13.90 -20.12
N ILE A 20 14.73 -14.05 -19.72
CA ILE A 20 15.18 -13.98 -18.31
C ILE A 20 14.81 -12.66 -17.60
N ARG A 21 14.42 -11.61 -18.33
CA ARG A 21 14.11 -10.29 -17.76
C ARG A 21 12.63 -9.96 -17.76
N LYS A 22 11.83 -10.62 -18.60
CA LYS A 22 10.43 -10.29 -18.81
C LYS A 22 9.55 -11.47 -18.44
N GLU A 23 8.67 -11.23 -17.51
CA GLU A 23 7.72 -12.21 -16.99
C GLU A 23 6.31 -11.66 -17.06
N HIS A 24 5.37 -12.52 -17.40
CA HIS A 24 3.96 -12.22 -17.50
C HIS A 24 3.18 -13.21 -16.65
N LEU A 25 2.26 -12.70 -15.84
CA LEU A 25 1.28 -13.48 -15.10
C LEU A 25 -0.12 -13.01 -15.49
N LEU A 26 -0.88 -13.86 -16.15
CA LEU A 26 -2.29 -13.65 -16.46
C LEU A 26 -3.11 -14.65 -15.67
N ASN A 27 -3.84 -14.18 -14.66
CA ASN A 27 -4.93 -14.96 -14.09
C ASN A 27 -6.19 -14.67 -14.89
N VAL A 28 -6.68 -15.64 -15.59
CA VAL A 28 -7.93 -15.54 -16.37
C VAL A 28 -9.12 -15.41 -15.42
N THR A 29 -9.02 -16.09 -14.29
CA THR A 29 -10.01 -16.02 -13.21
C THR A 29 -9.30 -15.90 -11.88
N ASP A 30 -9.59 -14.85 -11.14
CA ASP A 30 -9.21 -14.66 -9.74
C ASP A 30 -10.51 -14.46 -8.95
N ILE A 31 -10.77 -15.31 -7.97
CA ILE A 31 -11.99 -15.25 -7.16
C ILE A 31 -11.58 -15.06 -5.71
N ILE A 32 -12.14 -14.04 -5.07
CA ILE A 32 -11.93 -13.77 -3.65
C ILE A 32 -13.31 -13.58 -3.02
N TYR A 33 -13.64 -14.45 -2.09
CA TYR A 33 -14.82 -14.31 -1.25
C TYR A 33 -14.41 -14.03 0.18
N VAL A 34 -14.91 -12.93 0.73
CA VAL A 34 -14.67 -12.53 2.11
C VAL A 34 -15.98 -12.56 2.87
N SER A 35 -15.99 -13.30 3.97
CA SER A 35 -17.13 -13.36 4.87
C SER A 35 -16.70 -13.06 6.31
N PRO A 36 -17.14 -11.94 6.88
CA PRO A 36 -16.92 -11.64 8.27
C PRO A 36 -17.74 -12.57 9.16
N GLN A 37 -17.17 -12.95 10.31
CA GLN A 37 -17.83 -13.79 11.30
C GLN A 37 -17.46 -13.31 12.71
N ASN A 38 -18.32 -13.65 13.68
CA ASN A 38 -18.11 -13.34 15.08
C ASN A 38 -17.79 -11.86 15.34
N VAL A 39 -18.52 -10.96 14.66
CA VAL A 39 -18.40 -9.52 14.90
C VAL A 39 -18.95 -9.24 16.29
N SER A 40 -18.13 -8.65 17.17
CA SER A 40 -18.57 -8.30 18.54
C SER A 40 -19.52 -7.11 18.50
N ASP A 41 -20.47 -7.06 19.45
CA ASP A 41 -21.42 -5.95 19.59
C ASP A 41 -20.72 -4.60 19.72
N LEU A 42 -19.56 -4.57 20.38
CA LEU A 42 -18.75 -3.37 20.52
C LEU A 42 -18.25 -2.87 19.18
N TYR A 43 -17.73 -3.77 18.35
CA TYR A 43 -17.25 -3.43 17.00
C TYR A 43 -18.41 -3.02 16.10
N GLN A 44 -19.54 -3.73 16.13
CA GLN A 44 -20.72 -3.43 15.33
C GLN A 44 -21.24 -2.02 15.63
N ARG A 45 -21.40 -1.64 16.90
CA ARG A 45 -21.85 -0.29 17.30
C ARG A 45 -20.90 0.81 16.79
N GLN A 46 -19.60 0.55 16.74
CA GLN A 46 -18.64 1.51 16.18
C GLN A 46 -18.69 1.54 14.66
N ALA A 47 -18.85 0.39 14.02
CA ALA A 47 -18.99 0.26 12.57
C ALA A 47 -20.25 0.99 12.07
N ASP A 48 -21.35 0.94 12.82
CA ASP A 48 -22.61 1.65 12.50
C ASP A 48 -22.44 3.18 12.45
N THR A 49 -21.44 3.72 13.17
CA THR A 49 -21.15 5.15 13.21
C THR A 49 -19.95 5.57 12.35
N VAL A 50 -19.05 4.63 12.02
CA VAL A 50 -17.82 4.87 11.26
C VAL A 50 -17.79 4.02 9.99
N PRO A 51 -18.13 4.59 8.81
CA PRO A 51 -18.23 3.84 7.56
C PRO A 51 -16.96 3.07 7.18
N ALA A 52 -15.78 3.55 7.60
CA ALA A 52 -14.51 2.86 7.36
C ALA A 52 -14.43 1.51 8.10
N LEU A 53 -15.01 1.40 9.30
CA LEU A 53 -15.07 0.15 10.06
C LEU A 53 -16.11 -0.81 9.49
N GLN A 54 -17.26 -0.30 9.02
CA GLN A 54 -18.30 -1.10 8.36
C GLN A 54 -17.74 -1.82 7.14
N ARG A 55 -16.99 -1.13 6.30
CA ARG A 55 -16.37 -1.70 5.07
C ARG A 55 -15.45 -2.90 5.34
N VAL A 56 -14.84 -2.97 6.51
CA VAL A 56 -13.97 -4.09 6.90
C VAL A 56 -14.77 -5.37 7.15
N ILE A 57 -16.03 -5.24 7.59
CA ILE A 57 -16.92 -6.36 7.92
C ILE A 57 -18.02 -6.60 6.89
N ASP A 58 -17.97 -5.96 5.73
CA ASP A 58 -18.90 -6.26 4.63
C ASP A 58 -18.49 -7.57 3.93
N LYS A 59 -19.52 -8.35 3.55
CA LYS A 59 -19.30 -9.50 2.66
C LYS A 59 -18.87 -8.99 1.30
N GLN A 60 -17.86 -9.61 0.72
CA GLN A 60 -17.30 -9.18 -0.56
C GLN A 60 -17.08 -10.39 -1.47
N LEU A 61 -17.64 -10.32 -2.67
CA LEU A 61 -17.34 -11.25 -3.76
C LEU A 61 -16.62 -10.49 -4.87
N ILE A 62 -15.38 -10.83 -5.10
CA ILE A 62 -14.51 -10.19 -6.09
C ILE A 62 -14.07 -11.28 -7.05
N PHE A 63 -14.30 -11.09 -8.34
CA PHE A 63 -13.85 -12.04 -9.36
C PHE A 63 -13.58 -11.31 -10.68
N GLY A 64 -12.62 -11.82 -11.43
CA GLY A 64 -12.25 -11.28 -12.73
C GLY A 64 -10.81 -11.60 -13.12
N PRO A 65 -10.37 -11.19 -14.30
CA PRO A 65 -8.99 -11.37 -14.72
C PRO A 65 -8.06 -10.37 -14.07
N THR A 66 -6.84 -10.84 -13.79
CA THR A 66 -5.71 -9.99 -13.38
C THR A 66 -4.52 -10.24 -14.28
N TYR A 67 -3.80 -9.17 -14.64
CA TYR A 67 -2.58 -9.28 -15.42
C TYR A 67 -1.45 -8.51 -14.76
N THR A 68 -0.28 -9.13 -14.68
CA THR A 68 0.94 -8.54 -14.15
C THR A 68 2.08 -8.74 -15.13
N TYR A 69 2.75 -7.64 -15.46
CA TYR A 69 4.00 -7.63 -16.22
C TYR A 69 5.15 -7.25 -15.30
N THR A 70 6.24 -8.04 -15.36
CA THR A 70 7.47 -7.75 -14.61
C THR A 70 8.66 -7.69 -15.55
N TYR A 71 9.42 -6.60 -15.46
CA TYR A 71 10.71 -6.44 -16.11
C TYR A 71 11.81 -6.26 -15.07
N THR A 72 12.94 -6.96 -15.23
CA THR A 72 14.12 -6.77 -14.38
C THR A 72 15.41 -6.97 -15.15
N ASN A 73 16.39 -6.11 -14.92
CA ASN A 73 17.76 -6.30 -15.37
C ASN A 73 18.79 -6.21 -14.22
N THR A 74 18.30 -6.32 -12.98
CA THR A 74 19.10 -6.19 -11.75
C THR A 74 20.17 -7.26 -11.60
N MET A 75 20.05 -8.39 -12.31
CA MET A 75 21.07 -9.46 -12.34
C MET A 75 22.41 -9.03 -12.98
N ARG A 76 22.44 -7.88 -13.66
CA ARG A 76 23.63 -7.37 -14.34
C ARG A 76 24.55 -6.60 -13.39
N LYS A 77 25.28 -7.30 -12.54
CA LYS A 77 26.16 -6.72 -11.49
C LYS A 77 27.19 -5.69 -12.02
N ARG A 78 27.61 -5.76 -13.29
CA ARG A 78 28.59 -4.82 -13.87
C ARG A 78 27.99 -3.52 -14.41
N LYS A 79 26.65 -3.40 -14.55
CA LYS A 79 26.02 -2.17 -15.03
C LYS A 79 25.90 -1.14 -13.93
N LYS A 80 26.19 0.13 -14.28
CA LYS A 80 26.05 1.27 -13.37
C LYS A 80 24.56 1.49 -13.03
N HIS A 81 23.66 1.31 -13.99
CA HIS A 81 22.22 1.49 -13.81
C HIS A 81 21.48 0.20 -14.08
N THR A 82 20.65 -0.24 -13.16
CA THR A 82 19.74 -1.36 -13.32
C THR A 82 18.33 -0.96 -12.90
N PHE A 83 17.35 -1.63 -13.48
CA PHE A 83 15.93 -1.28 -13.33
C PHE A 83 15.09 -2.51 -13.01
N TYR A 84 14.04 -2.27 -12.26
CA TYR A 84 12.93 -3.18 -12.05
C TYR A 84 11.63 -2.43 -12.33
N PHE A 85 10.71 -3.07 -13.02
CA PHE A 85 9.37 -2.56 -13.24
C PHE A 85 8.37 -3.69 -13.04
N LYS A 86 7.31 -3.41 -12.29
CA LYS A 86 6.14 -4.29 -12.16
C LYS A 86 4.90 -3.46 -12.38
N GLY A 87 4.14 -3.78 -13.43
CA GLY A 87 2.85 -3.18 -13.72
C GLY A 87 1.75 -4.23 -13.59
N GLY A 88 0.62 -3.85 -12.99
CA GLY A 88 -0.52 -4.73 -12.80
C GLY A 88 -1.85 -4.06 -13.13
N ILE A 89 -2.78 -4.85 -13.66
CA ILE A 89 -4.18 -4.49 -13.86
C ILE A 89 -5.07 -5.58 -13.27
N ASP A 90 -6.12 -5.17 -12.57
CA ASP A 90 -7.14 -6.03 -11.98
C ASP A 90 -8.52 -5.53 -12.44
N LEU A 91 -9.27 -6.38 -13.12
CA LEU A 91 -10.57 -6.07 -13.74
C LEU A 91 -11.66 -6.93 -13.10
N ALA A 92 -12.16 -6.50 -11.94
CA ALA A 92 -13.15 -7.26 -11.21
C ALA A 92 -14.58 -6.97 -11.70
N GLY A 93 -15.39 -8.00 -11.83
CA GLY A 93 -16.82 -7.92 -12.12
C GLY A 93 -17.21 -7.25 -13.45
N THR A 94 -16.23 -6.84 -14.27
CA THR A 94 -16.46 -6.01 -15.46
C THR A 94 -17.39 -6.67 -16.48
N ILE A 95 -17.08 -7.89 -16.88
CA ILE A 95 -17.86 -8.63 -17.90
C ILE A 95 -19.26 -8.93 -17.37
N THR A 96 -19.34 -9.42 -16.15
CA THR A 96 -20.61 -9.82 -15.52
C THR A 96 -21.51 -8.60 -15.25
N GLY A 97 -20.97 -7.53 -14.71
CA GLY A 97 -21.72 -6.31 -14.44
C GLY A 97 -22.29 -5.68 -15.70
N LEU A 98 -21.50 -5.66 -16.79
CA LEU A 98 -21.99 -5.19 -18.09
C LEU A 98 -23.07 -6.12 -18.68
N ALA A 99 -22.92 -7.43 -18.57
CA ALA A 99 -23.89 -8.40 -19.07
C ALA A 99 -25.22 -8.36 -18.31
N MET A 100 -25.19 -8.13 -16.99
CA MET A 100 -26.37 -8.04 -16.13
C MET A 100 -26.99 -6.63 -16.11
N GLY A 101 -26.27 -5.62 -16.63
CA GLY A 101 -26.73 -4.23 -16.61
C GLY A 101 -26.69 -3.62 -15.21
N ALA A 102 -25.74 -4.04 -14.39
CA ALA A 102 -25.58 -3.57 -13.02
C ALA A 102 -25.23 -2.08 -12.97
N ASP A 103 -26.01 -1.31 -12.21
CA ASP A 103 -25.78 0.10 -11.96
C ASP A 103 -26.35 0.48 -10.59
N VAL A 104 -25.49 0.44 -9.58
CA VAL A 104 -25.89 0.74 -8.20
C VAL A 104 -26.36 2.19 -8.02
N LYS A 105 -25.88 3.14 -8.87
CA LYS A 105 -26.36 4.53 -8.86
C LYS A 105 -27.79 4.67 -9.37
N ALA A 106 -28.21 3.77 -10.25
CA ALA A 106 -29.59 3.68 -10.73
C ALA A 106 -30.44 2.73 -9.88
N GLY A 107 -29.95 2.25 -8.75
CA GLY A 107 -30.65 1.32 -7.86
C GLY A 107 -30.70 -0.13 -8.37
N LYS A 108 -29.84 -0.49 -9.32
CA LYS A 108 -29.73 -1.85 -9.88
C LYS A 108 -28.46 -2.51 -9.34
N GLU A 109 -28.50 -2.95 -8.09
CA GLU A 109 -27.46 -3.80 -7.52
C GLU A 109 -27.73 -5.26 -7.86
N GLU A 110 -26.76 -5.93 -8.47
CA GLU A 110 -26.86 -7.31 -8.90
C GLU A 110 -26.04 -8.22 -7.98
N GLU A 111 -26.58 -9.39 -7.72
CA GLU A 111 -26.00 -10.37 -6.80
C GLU A 111 -25.68 -11.69 -7.50
N ILE A 112 -24.66 -12.37 -7.00
CA ILE A 112 -24.34 -13.76 -7.36
C ILE A 112 -24.40 -14.59 -6.08
N LEU A 113 -25.26 -15.63 -6.08
CA LEU A 113 -25.50 -16.49 -4.92
C LEU A 113 -25.89 -15.70 -3.65
N GLY A 114 -26.65 -14.61 -3.81
CA GLY A 114 -27.11 -13.77 -2.71
C GLY A 114 -26.02 -12.88 -2.10
N VAL A 115 -24.96 -12.60 -2.85
CA VAL A 115 -23.86 -11.70 -2.43
C VAL A 115 -23.60 -10.68 -3.54
N PRO A 116 -23.61 -9.37 -3.25
CA PRO A 116 -23.23 -8.35 -4.21
C PRO A 116 -21.77 -8.56 -4.64
N PHE A 117 -21.52 -8.49 -5.93
CA PHE A 117 -20.17 -8.60 -6.44
C PHE A 117 -19.56 -7.22 -6.68
N SER A 118 -18.26 -7.14 -6.46
CA SER A 118 -17.51 -5.90 -6.67
C SER A 118 -17.16 -5.70 -8.14
N GLN A 119 -17.37 -4.46 -8.63
CA GLN A 119 -17.03 -4.08 -10.00
C GLN A 119 -16.08 -2.89 -10.00
N PHE A 120 -14.82 -3.12 -10.42
CA PHE A 120 -13.79 -2.10 -10.41
C PHE A 120 -12.67 -2.39 -11.41
N VAL A 121 -11.89 -1.35 -11.70
CA VAL A 121 -10.57 -1.43 -12.34
C VAL A 121 -9.53 -0.96 -11.34
N ARG A 122 -8.44 -1.73 -11.16
CA ARG A 122 -7.30 -1.36 -10.32
C ARG A 122 -6.02 -1.47 -11.14
N LEU A 123 -5.25 -0.40 -11.13
CA LEU A 123 -3.95 -0.29 -11.78
C LEU A 123 -2.88 -0.05 -10.72
N GLU A 124 -1.71 -0.66 -10.89
CA GLU A 124 -0.55 -0.40 -10.03
C GLU A 124 0.74 -0.51 -10.84
N ALA A 125 1.65 0.42 -10.64
CA ALA A 125 2.97 0.41 -11.23
C ALA A 125 4.03 0.64 -10.13
N ASP A 126 5.03 -0.24 -10.06
CA ASP A 126 6.21 -0.17 -9.18
C ASP A 126 7.45 -0.09 -10.08
N PHE A 127 8.08 1.06 -10.11
CA PHE A 127 9.32 1.30 -10.83
C PHE A 127 10.47 1.49 -9.85
N ARG A 128 11.57 0.76 -10.05
CA ARG A 128 12.77 0.84 -9.21
C ARG A 128 14.00 1.05 -10.07
N HIS A 129 14.85 1.94 -9.61
CA HIS A 129 16.13 2.25 -10.22
C HIS A 129 17.24 2.06 -9.21
N TYR A 130 18.25 1.33 -9.59
CA TYR A 130 19.44 1.10 -8.78
C TYR A 130 20.66 1.64 -9.51
N MET A 131 21.33 2.62 -8.90
CA MET A 131 22.54 3.23 -9.43
C MET A 131 23.74 2.86 -8.55
N ARG A 132 24.71 2.16 -9.12
CA ARG A 132 25.96 1.90 -8.45
C ARG A 132 26.83 3.15 -8.47
N LEU A 133 27.19 3.64 -7.30
CA LEU A 133 28.07 4.80 -7.10
C LEU A 133 29.52 4.40 -6.92
N GLY A 134 29.79 3.20 -6.42
CA GLY A 134 31.11 2.61 -6.21
C GLY A 134 31.03 1.08 -6.21
N GLU A 135 32.08 0.40 -5.81
CA GLU A 135 32.09 -1.06 -5.74
C GLU A 135 31.10 -1.59 -4.70
N GLU A 136 31.00 -0.91 -3.57
CA GLU A 136 30.19 -1.31 -2.43
C GLU A 136 29.11 -0.30 -2.08
N THR A 137 28.85 0.67 -2.97
CA THR A 137 27.93 1.78 -2.72
C THR A 137 26.87 1.85 -3.80
N GLN A 138 25.61 1.95 -3.39
CA GLN A 138 24.45 1.97 -4.27
C GLN A 138 23.43 3.02 -3.82
N LEU A 139 22.85 3.73 -4.76
CA LEU A 139 21.63 4.50 -4.60
C LEU A 139 20.47 3.72 -5.19
N ALA A 140 19.49 3.39 -4.38
CA ALA A 140 18.25 2.74 -4.77
C ALA A 140 17.10 3.76 -4.72
N SER A 141 16.28 3.81 -5.75
CA SER A 141 15.11 4.68 -5.85
C SER A 141 13.90 3.88 -6.29
N ARG A 142 12.72 4.22 -5.79
CA ARG A 142 11.45 3.57 -6.11
C ARG A 142 10.34 4.59 -6.24
N ILE A 143 9.45 4.34 -7.19
CA ILE A 143 8.18 5.06 -7.35
C ILE A 143 7.08 4.01 -7.48
N ILE A 144 6.03 4.14 -6.65
CA ILE A 144 4.80 3.37 -6.81
C ILE A 144 3.66 4.33 -7.09
N VAL A 145 2.90 4.02 -8.12
CA VAL A 145 1.63 4.70 -8.42
C VAL A 145 0.55 3.66 -8.49
N GLY A 146 -0.56 3.91 -7.80
CA GLY A 146 -1.73 3.04 -7.80
C GLY A 146 -3.01 3.84 -8.03
N SER A 147 -3.95 3.25 -8.75
CA SER A 147 -5.28 3.83 -8.98
C SER A 147 -6.32 2.71 -9.00
N GLY A 148 -7.39 2.89 -8.24
CA GLY A 148 -8.56 2.03 -8.19
C GLY A 148 -9.82 2.84 -8.50
N PHE A 149 -10.68 2.32 -9.36
CA PHE A 149 -11.91 2.97 -9.76
C PHE A 149 -13.06 1.98 -9.74
N ALA A 150 -14.01 2.20 -8.82
CA ALA A 150 -15.25 1.43 -8.72
C ALA A 150 -16.32 2.02 -9.63
N TYR A 151 -17.12 1.15 -10.25
CA TYR A 151 -18.22 1.54 -11.15
C TYR A 151 -19.28 0.42 -11.23
N GLY A 152 -20.37 0.70 -11.95
CA GLY A 152 -21.44 -0.29 -12.17
C GLY A 152 -22.00 -0.83 -10.86
N ASN A 153 -21.71 -2.07 -10.52
CA ASN A 153 -22.21 -2.73 -9.30
C ASN A 153 -21.53 -2.27 -8.00
N SER A 154 -20.60 -1.31 -8.05
CA SER A 154 -19.90 -0.83 -6.86
C SER A 154 -19.82 0.67 -6.81
N GLN A 155 -20.14 1.26 -5.67
CA GLN A 155 -19.94 2.69 -5.39
C GLN A 155 -18.50 3.02 -4.99
N GLN A 156 -17.84 2.08 -4.32
CA GLN A 156 -16.50 2.24 -3.75
C GLN A 156 -15.67 0.98 -3.97
N MET A 157 -14.35 1.15 -3.92
CA MET A 157 -13.42 0.03 -3.97
C MET A 157 -13.57 -0.87 -2.74
N PRO A 158 -13.55 -2.20 -2.89
CA PRO A 158 -13.46 -3.12 -1.75
C PRO A 158 -12.26 -2.81 -0.89
N PHE A 159 -12.44 -2.80 0.44
CA PHE A 159 -11.36 -2.47 1.39
C PHE A 159 -10.09 -3.29 1.17
N ILE A 160 -10.23 -4.60 0.87
CA ILE A 160 -9.08 -5.49 0.63
C ILE A 160 -8.32 -5.19 -0.68
N LYS A 161 -8.90 -4.40 -1.58
CA LYS A 161 -8.31 -3.99 -2.86
C LYS A 161 -7.85 -2.53 -2.86
N GLN A 162 -8.22 -1.75 -1.85
CA GLN A 162 -7.73 -0.39 -1.68
C GLN A 162 -6.24 -0.37 -1.34
N PHE A 163 -5.60 0.74 -1.62
CA PHE A 163 -4.20 0.97 -1.30
C PHE A 163 -4.04 1.44 0.13
N PHE A 164 -2.90 1.14 0.71
CA PHE A 164 -2.46 1.68 1.98
C PHE A 164 -0.98 2.07 1.92
N ILE A 165 -0.51 2.80 2.93
CA ILE A 165 0.84 3.32 3.01
C ILE A 165 1.37 3.19 4.44
N GLY A 166 2.71 3.26 4.59
CA GLY A 166 3.40 3.05 5.86
C GLY A 166 3.86 1.62 6.07
N GLY A 167 4.73 1.44 7.04
CA GLY A 167 5.34 0.15 7.40
C GLY A 167 6.66 -0.13 6.72
N THR A 168 7.21 -1.29 7.00
CA THR A 168 8.61 -1.68 6.73
C THR A 168 9.04 -1.63 5.25
N ASN A 169 8.13 -1.82 4.30
CA ASN A 169 8.40 -1.85 2.86
C ASN A 169 7.75 -0.68 2.11
N SER A 170 7.30 0.34 2.84
CA SER A 170 6.65 1.53 2.32
C SER A 170 7.32 2.77 2.92
N ILE A 171 6.59 3.67 3.58
CA ILE A 171 7.16 4.84 4.29
C ILE A 171 7.53 4.41 5.70
N ARG A 172 8.79 4.11 5.95
CA ARG A 172 9.30 3.45 7.16
C ARG A 172 9.20 4.27 8.43
N ALA A 173 9.06 5.59 8.31
CA ALA A 173 8.86 6.50 9.44
C ALA A 173 7.43 6.47 10.01
N PHE A 174 6.53 5.69 9.44
CA PHE A 174 5.13 5.60 9.83
C PHE A 174 4.66 4.16 9.93
N ARG A 175 3.78 3.88 10.87
CA ARG A 175 3.17 2.55 11.01
C ARG A 175 2.32 2.23 9.79
N ALA A 176 2.18 0.95 9.48
CA ALA A 176 1.33 0.51 8.39
C ALA A 176 -0.12 1.00 8.60
N ARG A 177 -0.74 1.52 7.53
CA ARG A 177 -2.12 2.02 7.53
C ARG A 177 -2.41 3.16 8.51
N SER A 178 -1.40 3.95 8.88
CA SER A 178 -1.56 5.06 9.82
C SER A 178 -1.62 6.44 9.17
N ILE A 179 -1.48 6.52 7.85
CA ILE A 179 -1.43 7.78 7.10
C ILE A 179 -2.52 7.83 6.05
N GLY A 180 -3.02 9.03 5.81
CA GLY A 180 -4.05 9.32 4.81
C GLY A 180 -5.45 8.91 5.26
N PRO A 181 -6.41 8.89 4.34
CA PRO A 181 -6.31 9.44 2.99
C PRO A 181 -6.25 10.98 2.99
N GLY A 182 -5.51 11.52 2.03
CA GLY A 182 -5.32 12.96 1.84
C GLY A 182 -4.72 13.66 3.04
N SER A 183 -5.28 14.82 3.40
CA SER A 183 -4.89 15.61 4.57
C SER A 183 -5.76 15.34 5.81
N SER A 184 -6.61 14.32 5.78
CA SER A 184 -7.44 13.98 6.94
C SER A 184 -6.58 13.44 8.09
N LYS A 185 -6.82 13.96 9.30
CA LYS A 185 -6.20 13.43 10.50
C LYS A 185 -6.87 12.10 10.85
N PRO A 186 -6.11 11.01 11.12
CA PRO A 186 -6.68 9.76 11.59
C PRO A 186 -7.50 9.99 12.88
N VAL A 187 -8.71 9.45 12.92
CA VAL A 187 -9.56 9.54 14.11
C VAL A 187 -9.00 8.58 15.15
N GLU A 188 -8.49 9.10 16.24
CA GLU A 188 -8.13 8.31 17.40
C GLU A 188 -9.41 7.89 18.13
N THR A 189 -9.90 6.70 17.84
CA THR A 189 -10.92 6.08 18.69
C THR A 189 -10.22 5.44 19.89
N ASN A 190 -10.78 5.57 21.07
CA ASN A 190 -10.20 5.02 22.30
C ASN A 190 -9.99 3.49 22.27
N THR A 191 -10.49 2.81 21.26
CA THR A 191 -10.49 1.34 21.17
C THR A 191 -9.81 0.80 19.93
N PHE A 192 -9.86 1.49 18.77
CA PHE A 192 -9.23 1.04 17.51
C PHE A 192 -8.72 2.22 16.70
N LEU A 193 -7.53 2.09 16.11
CA LEU A 193 -7.11 2.94 15.00
C LEU A 193 -7.73 2.33 13.73
N PRO A 194 -8.64 3.04 13.04
CA PRO A 194 -9.15 2.57 11.77
C PRO A 194 -7.99 2.44 10.77
N ASP A 195 -7.90 1.30 10.11
CA ASP A 195 -6.94 1.11 9.03
C ASP A 195 -7.20 2.12 7.91
N GLN A 196 -6.23 2.99 7.65
CA GLN A 196 -6.33 3.97 6.58
C GLN A 196 -6.13 3.30 5.23
N SER A 197 -7.02 3.59 4.29
CA SER A 197 -6.98 3.06 2.92
C SER A 197 -7.46 4.12 1.92
N GLY A 198 -7.11 3.96 0.64
CA GLY A 198 -7.47 4.90 -0.42
C GLY A 198 -7.57 4.24 -1.79
N ASP A 199 -8.17 4.97 -2.73
CA ASP A 199 -8.33 4.55 -4.12
C ASP A 199 -7.12 4.90 -4.98
N LEU A 200 -6.38 5.94 -4.59
CA LEU A 200 -5.13 6.37 -5.23
C LEU A 200 -3.96 6.22 -4.26
N LYS A 201 -2.79 5.95 -4.81
CA LYS A 201 -1.52 5.85 -4.06
C LYS A 201 -0.39 6.48 -4.85
N LEU A 202 0.42 7.27 -4.16
CA LEU A 202 1.74 7.69 -4.63
C LEU A 202 2.75 7.44 -3.52
N GLU A 203 3.84 6.75 -3.86
CA GLU A 203 4.93 6.45 -2.93
C GLU A 203 6.27 6.65 -3.62
N LEU A 204 7.19 7.32 -2.95
CA LEU A 204 8.54 7.63 -3.39
C LEU A 204 9.52 7.20 -2.31
N ASN A 205 10.53 6.42 -2.69
CA ASN A 205 11.56 5.98 -1.76
C ASN A 205 12.93 6.21 -2.39
N ILE A 206 13.86 6.72 -1.60
CA ILE A 206 15.27 6.84 -1.97
C ILE A 206 16.11 6.31 -0.81
N GLU A 207 17.04 5.42 -1.12
CA GLU A 207 17.92 4.81 -0.12
C GLU A 207 19.37 4.76 -0.63
N TYR A 208 20.26 5.39 0.10
CA TYR A 208 21.70 5.25 -0.07
C TYR A 208 22.18 4.08 0.77
N ARG A 209 22.88 3.13 0.16
CA ARG A 209 23.41 1.90 0.77
C ARG A 209 24.91 1.86 0.60
N THR A 210 25.64 1.51 1.66
CA THR A 210 27.11 1.30 1.60
C THR A 210 27.51 0.17 2.54
N THR A 211 28.54 -0.57 2.17
CA THR A 211 29.15 -1.57 3.06
C THR A 211 29.92 -0.82 4.14
N LEU A 212 29.66 -1.16 5.40
CA LEU A 212 30.37 -0.64 6.56
C LEU A 212 31.56 -1.53 6.91
N PHE A 213 31.29 -2.82 7.07
CA PHE A 213 32.32 -3.85 7.29
C PHE A 213 31.73 -5.24 7.06
N SER A 214 32.52 -6.15 6.49
CA SER A 214 32.15 -7.55 6.26
C SER A 214 30.74 -7.73 5.69
N ILE A 215 29.83 -8.32 6.45
CA ILE A 215 28.44 -8.59 6.08
C ILE A 215 27.48 -7.46 6.43
N VAL A 216 27.96 -6.38 7.06
CA VAL A 216 27.12 -5.27 7.55
C VAL A 216 27.13 -4.12 6.57
N LYS A 217 25.96 -3.77 6.05
CA LYS A 217 25.74 -2.59 5.21
C LYS A 217 24.92 -1.56 5.98
N GLY A 218 25.32 -0.29 5.89
CA GLY A 218 24.55 0.84 6.37
C GLY A 218 23.64 1.38 5.29
N ALA A 219 22.54 1.99 5.70
CA ALA A 219 21.65 2.72 4.82
C ALA A 219 21.14 3.99 5.45
N VAL A 220 20.94 5.01 4.62
CA VAL A 220 20.19 6.24 4.95
C VAL A 220 19.09 6.37 3.92
N PHE A 221 17.89 6.75 4.35
CA PHE A 221 16.74 6.79 3.46
C PHE A 221 15.84 8.00 3.67
N ILE A 222 15.14 8.35 2.62
CA ILE A 222 14.02 9.29 2.63
C ILE A 222 12.86 8.61 1.90
N ASP A 223 11.71 8.53 2.55
CA ASP A 223 10.47 7.99 2.03
C ASP A 223 9.41 9.09 2.04
N ALA A 224 8.62 9.19 0.97
CA ALA A 224 7.51 10.12 0.87
C ALA A 224 6.31 9.47 0.19
N GLY A 225 5.10 9.87 0.56
CA GLY A 225 3.89 9.38 -0.11
C GLY A 225 2.61 9.69 0.62
N ASN A 226 1.50 9.35 -0.03
CA ASN A 226 0.17 9.37 0.56
C ASN A 226 -0.78 8.49 -0.26
N ILE A 227 -1.98 8.32 0.26
CA ILE A 227 -3.15 7.73 -0.40
C ILE A 227 -4.28 8.76 -0.42
N TRP A 228 -5.20 8.63 -1.36
CA TRP A 228 -6.37 9.51 -1.48
C TRP A 228 -7.58 8.69 -1.89
N MET A 229 -8.75 9.21 -1.53
CA MET A 229 -10.03 8.76 -2.09
C MET A 229 -10.31 9.50 -3.40
N LEU A 230 -11.18 8.93 -4.24
CA LEU A 230 -11.67 9.61 -5.44
C LEU A 230 -12.97 10.39 -5.17
N ASN A 231 -13.87 9.80 -4.37
CA ASN A 231 -15.20 10.35 -4.12
C ASN A 231 -15.62 10.05 -2.66
N ASP A 232 -14.94 10.62 -1.68
CA ASP A 232 -15.36 10.56 -0.27
C ASP A 232 -16.17 11.84 0.07
N PRO A 233 -17.22 11.76 0.91
CA PRO A 233 -17.95 12.93 1.38
C PRO A 233 -17.08 13.96 2.12
N THR A 234 -15.95 13.55 2.67
CA THR A 234 -14.97 14.40 3.35
C THR A 234 -13.94 14.91 2.33
N PRO A 235 -13.97 16.22 1.97
CA PRO A 235 -13.11 16.75 0.90
C PRO A 235 -11.61 16.56 1.14
N GLU A 236 -11.17 16.61 2.40
CA GLU A 236 -9.76 16.47 2.82
C GLU A 236 -9.18 15.09 2.49
N LYS A 237 -10.02 14.09 2.28
CA LYS A 237 -9.62 12.73 1.89
C LYS A 237 -9.41 12.58 0.39
N ASN A 238 -9.99 13.47 -0.40
CA ASN A 238 -10.01 13.32 -1.85
C ASN A 238 -8.73 13.84 -2.51
N PHE A 239 -8.40 13.22 -3.64
CA PHE A 239 -7.31 13.69 -4.48
C PHE A 239 -7.62 15.07 -5.06
N SER A 240 -6.66 15.98 -4.99
CA SER A 240 -6.79 17.34 -5.49
C SER A 240 -5.52 17.77 -6.22
N SER A 241 -5.59 18.91 -6.92
CA SER A 241 -4.40 19.53 -7.54
C SER A 241 -3.30 19.89 -6.53
N LYS A 242 -3.63 19.96 -5.25
CA LYS A 242 -2.70 20.22 -4.14
C LYS A 242 -2.13 18.94 -3.51
N PHE A 243 -2.21 17.80 -4.18
CA PHE A 243 -1.80 16.49 -3.63
C PHE A 243 -0.37 16.45 -3.08
N LEU A 244 0.55 17.25 -3.62
CA LEU A 244 1.91 17.38 -3.07
C LEU A 244 1.93 17.98 -1.65
N ASN A 245 0.93 18.80 -1.32
CA ASN A 245 0.79 19.33 0.03
C ASN A 245 0.33 18.27 1.04
N ASP A 246 -0.23 17.17 0.58
CA ASP A 246 -0.70 16.08 1.42
C ASP A 246 0.34 14.96 1.59
N MET A 247 1.51 15.09 0.96
CA MET A 247 2.57 14.08 1.07
C MET A 247 3.12 14.02 2.51
N ALA A 248 3.12 12.84 3.10
CA ALA A 248 3.92 12.53 4.28
C ALA A 248 5.36 12.33 3.86
N VAL A 249 6.31 12.76 4.67
CA VAL A 249 7.75 12.57 4.44
C VAL A 249 8.41 12.05 5.71
N GLY A 250 9.21 11.03 5.58
CA GLY A 250 10.01 10.48 6.67
C GLY A 250 11.42 10.16 6.24
N THR A 251 12.31 10.07 7.20
CA THR A 251 13.70 9.70 6.99
C THR A 251 14.18 8.73 8.08
N GLY A 252 15.36 8.21 7.90
CA GLY A 252 15.95 7.34 8.91
C GLY A 252 17.23 6.68 8.46
N VAL A 253 17.72 5.84 9.33
CA VAL A 253 18.95 5.05 9.14
C VAL A 253 18.64 3.57 9.33
N GLY A 254 19.45 2.71 8.75
CA GLY A 254 19.26 1.28 8.91
C GLY A 254 20.52 0.46 8.71
N LEU A 255 20.47 -0.77 9.21
CA LEU A 255 21.51 -1.76 9.02
C LEU A 255 20.94 -2.97 8.23
N ARG A 256 21.79 -3.56 7.41
CA ARG A 256 21.52 -4.75 6.62
C ARG A 256 22.61 -5.76 6.93
N PHE A 257 22.22 -6.92 7.45
CA PHE A 257 23.09 -8.05 7.73
C PHE A 257 22.94 -9.07 6.60
N ASP A 258 23.89 -9.10 5.70
CA ASP A 258 23.92 -10.00 4.53
C ASP A 258 24.50 -11.35 4.93
N LEU A 259 23.62 -12.28 5.29
CA LEU A 259 24.00 -13.62 5.78
C LEU A 259 24.09 -14.66 4.65
N SER A 260 24.28 -14.25 3.41
CA SER A 260 24.38 -15.06 2.18
C SER A 260 23.08 -15.72 1.75
N PHE A 261 22.32 -16.34 2.65
CA PHE A 261 21.03 -16.98 2.37
C PHE A 261 19.83 -16.10 2.69
N LEU A 262 20.03 -15.05 3.49
CA LEU A 262 19.02 -14.02 3.78
C LEU A 262 19.71 -12.70 4.15
N VAL A 263 18.97 -11.60 3.97
CA VAL A 263 19.36 -10.28 4.46
C VAL A 263 18.42 -9.93 5.62
N LEU A 264 18.98 -9.80 6.82
CA LEU A 264 18.24 -9.26 7.96
C LEU A 264 18.38 -7.73 7.95
N ARG A 265 17.27 -7.03 8.01
CA ARG A 265 17.21 -5.58 7.95
C ARG A 265 16.60 -4.99 9.21
N THR A 266 17.26 -3.97 9.74
CA THR A 266 16.71 -3.12 10.80
C THR A 266 16.73 -1.68 10.31
N ASP A 267 15.61 -0.96 10.47
CA ASP A 267 15.50 0.46 10.15
C ASP A 267 14.94 1.22 11.35
N LEU A 268 15.46 2.42 11.56
CA LEU A 268 14.96 3.38 12.54
C LEU A 268 14.53 4.63 11.79
N GLY A 269 13.22 4.84 11.71
CA GLY A 269 12.62 5.94 10.95
C GLY A 269 11.88 6.93 11.83
N PHE A 270 11.81 8.18 11.40
CA PHE A 270 11.05 9.24 12.06
C PHE A 270 10.46 10.23 11.05
N PRO A 271 9.33 10.86 11.34
CA PRO A 271 8.67 11.78 10.45
C PRO A 271 9.44 13.11 10.33
N LEU A 272 9.49 13.65 9.10
CA LEU A 272 9.91 15.01 8.80
C LEU A 272 8.71 15.89 8.50
N ARG A 273 7.64 15.31 7.90
CA ARG A 273 6.45 16.02 7.48
C ARG A 273 5.21 15.12 7.65
N LEU A 274 4.17 15.66 8.25
CA LEU A 274 2.86 15.04 8.37
C LEU A 274 1.94 15.51 7.22
N PRO A 275 0.97 14.68 6.77
CA PRO A 275 0.04 15.08 5.70
C PRO A 275 -1.05 16.03 6.19
N TYR A 276 -1.25 16.16 7.50
CA TYR A 276 -2.33 16.91 8.14
C TYR A 276 -1.80 17.95 9.14
N GLY A 277 -2.70 18.82 9.61
CA GLY A 277 -2.39 19.92 10.53
C GLY A 277 -1.90 21.17 9.80
N ASP A 278 -1.83 22.29 10.55
CA ASP A 278 -1.40 23.59 10.01
C ASP A 278 0.11 23.63 9.84
N ASP A 279 0.83 23.12 10.82
CA ASP A 279 2.29 23.01 10.84
C ASP A 279 2.71 21.57 10.48
N ARG A 280 2.81 21.33 9.17
CA ARG A 280 3.06 19.98 8.62
C ARG A 280 4.52 19.55 8.73
N TRP A 281 5.47 20.48 8.71
CA TRP A 281 6.88 20.19 8.92
C TRP A 281 7.15 20.07 10.43
N VAL A 282 7.74 18.95 10.83
CA VAL A 282 7.99 18.63 12.26
C VAL A 282 9.49 18.48 12.56
N ILE A 283 10.33 19.03 11.68
CA ILE A 283 11.78 18.94 11.79
C ILE A 283 12.29 19.68 13.04
N ASP A 284 11.71 20.83 13.35
CA ASP A 284 12.00 21.64 14.52
C ASP A 284 11.54 21.02 15.84
N LYS A 285 10.63 20.04 15.77
CA LYS A 285 10.09 19.31 16.92
C LYS A 285 10.88 18.04 17.25
N ILE A 286 11.93 17.71 16.47
CA ILE A 286 12.73 16.49 16.68
C ILE A 286 13.50 16.62 18.01
N SER A 287 13.26 15.67 18.90
CA SER A 287 13.89 15.63 20.23
C SER A 287 14.28 14.20 20.61
N PHE A 288 15.42 13.73 20.10
CA PHE A 288 15.91 12.39 20.44
C PHE A 288 16.23 12.20 21.94
N GLY A 289 16.43 13.27 22.68
CA GLY A 289 16.63 13.24 24.14
C GLY A 289 15.34 12.99 24.93
N ASP A 290 14.19 13.35 24.39
CA ASP A 290 12.90 13.20 25.05
C ASP A 290 12.31 11.79 24.86
N GLY A 291 11.97 11.13 25.97
CA GLY A 291 11.38 9.80 25.99
C GLY A 291 9.97 9.75 25.39
N GLY A 292 9.18 10.79 25.61
CA GLY A 292 7.84 10.92 25.02
C GLY A 292 7.91 11.04 23.51
N TRP A 293 8.74 11.94 23.01
CA TRP A 293 8.94 12.11 21.56
C TRP A 293 9.37 10.81 20.88
N ARG A 294 10.34 10.09 21.46
CA ARG A 294 10.82 8.82 20.90
C ARG A 294 9.73 7.77 20.82
N LYS A 295 8.89 7.66 21.85
CA LYS A 295 7.76 6.70 21.89
C LYS A 295 6.75 6.96 20.79
N ASP A 296 6.47 8.21 20.46
CA ASP A 296 5.42 8.60 19.53
C ASP A 296 5.93 8.68 18.07
N ASN A 297 7.19 9.06 17.86
CA ASN A 297 7.71 9.39 16.54
C ASN A 297 8.81 8.45 16.02
N LEU A 298 9.48 7.69 16.89
CA LEU A 298 10.55 6.81 16.45
C LEU A 298 10.02 5.41 16.13
N ILE A 299 10.07 5.04 14.86
CA ILE A 299 9.55 3.76 14.37
C ILE A 299 10.73 2.82 14.10
N PHE A 300 10.78 1.73 14.87
CA PHE A 300 11.70 0.63 14.63
C PHE A 300 11.06 -0.41 13.72
N ASN A 301 11.75 -0.75 12.64
CA ASN A 301 11.33 -1.76 11.68
C ASN A 301 12.35 -2.91 11.67
N LEU A 302 11.86 -4.14 11.74
CA LEU A 302 12.62 -5.37 11.54
C LEU A 302 12.03 -6.13 10.37
N ALA A 303 12.84 -6.52 9.40
CA ALA A 303 12.37 -7.22 8.20
C ALA A 303 13.44 -8.14 7.60
N ILE A 304 13.01 -9.03 6.72
CA ILE A 304 13.87 -9.89 5.91
C ILE A 304 13.87 -9.36 4.48
N GLY A 305 15.04 -9.22 3.87
CA GLY A 305 15.23 -8.68 2.53
C GLY A 305 15.39 -7.16 2.49
N TYR A 306 15.67 -6.64 1.28
CA TYR A 306 15.69 -5.20 1.02
C TYR A 306 14.26 -4.65 0.95
N PRO A 307 14.02 -3.34 1.25
CA PRO A 307 12.68 -2.77 1.20
C PRO A 307 12.14 -2.70 -0.24
N PHE A 308 13.04 -2.61 -1.19
CA PHE A 308 12.76 -2.63 -2.64
C PHE A 308 14.04 -2.93 -3.43
#